data_758113b96e8013490abdde745b8ecdf5
#
_entry.id   758113b96e8013490abdde745b8ecdf5
#
_cell.length_a   1.000
_cell.length_b   1.000
_cell.length_c   1.000
_cell.angle_alpha   90.00
_cell.angle_beta   90.00
_cell.angle_gamma   90.00
#
_symmetry.space_group_name_H-M   'P 1'
#
loop_
_entity.id
_entity.type
_entity.pdbx_description
1 polymer ?
#
loop_
_entity_poly.entity_id
_entity_poly.type
_entity_poly.pdbx_seq_one_letter_code
_entity_poly.pdbx_strand_id
1 'polypeptide(L)'
;MATRTEYVHGEFSWVNLGTTVPAAAKRFYGGLFGWQFNDIAGPGMMYTFCELEGRSVGGLFALPKELQSQGVPPHWIPFINVRNADESAKRAQQNGGKVVHGPVDVLDAGRTAQLMDPTGANVAIWQAKQQAGAAAVSEAGTMCWNELMTPDIQGAGRFYRAVFDWTAELVDTSVDSSYTIFKAGTTMIAGMMARPVRLKDVPPHWLTYFGVTDCDATAAKAAQLGGTVLQPPTDIPGIGRFAVCRDGQGAVFAVAYFKPPTP
;
A
#
# COMPACT_ATOMS: atom_id res chain seq x y z
N MET A 1 -14.62 -2.46 -15.93
CA MET A 1 -15.32 -2.25 -14.65
C MET A 1 -15.60 -0.77 -14.43
N ALA A 2 -16.49 -0.40 -13.48
CA ALA A 2 -16.83 1.00 -13.25
C ALA A 2 -15.65 1.77 -12.64
N THR A 3 -15.46 3.02 -13.04
CA THR A 3 -14.46 3.92 -12.44
C THR A 3 -14.90 4.27 -11.02
N ARG A 4 -14.00 4.11 -10.06
CA ARG A 4 -14.25 4.48 -8.67
C ARG A 4 -14.05 5.99 -8.50
N THR A 5 -15.04 6.67 -7.93
CA THR A 5 -15.06 8.14 -7.79
C THR A 5 -15.09 8.61 -6.35
N GLU A 6 -15.22 7.70 -5.37
CA GLU A 6 -15.25 8.02 -3.95
C GLU A 6 -14.72 6.89 -3.08
N TYR A 7 -14.27 7.25 -1.89
CA TYR A 7 -13.81 6.34 -0.85
C TYR A 7 -14.40 6.74 0.49
N VAL A 8 -14.83 5.78 1.28
CA VAL A 8 -15.28 6.06 2.63
C VAL A 8 -14.10 6.18 3.59
N HIS A 9 -14.36 6.77 4.76
CA HIS A 9 -13.35 6.89 5.82
C HIS A 9 -12.82 5.52 6.22
N GLY A 10 -11.49 5.40 6.27
CA GLY A 10 -10.80 4.16 6.64
C GLY A 10 -10.48 3.24 5.46
N GLU A 11 -10.96 3.47 4.25
CA GLU A 11 -10.55 2.68 3.10
C GLU A 11 -9.18 3.09 2.56
N PHE A 12 -8.44 2.14 2.01
CA PHE A 12 -7.26 2.46 1.23
C PHE A 12 -7.67 3.02 -0.14
N SER A 13 -7.25 4.24 -0.42
CA SER A 13 -7.67 4.99 -1.62
C SER A 13 -6.58 5.21 -2.64
N TRP A 14 -5.31 5.06 -2.25
CA TRP A 14 -4.17 5.36 -3.12
C TRP A 14 -2.92 4.60 -2.68
N VAL A 15 -1.94 4.55 -3.56
CA VAL A 15 -0.61 4.03 -3.27
C VAL A 15 0.45 4.83 -4.02
N ASN A 16 1.54 5.20 -3.34
CA ASN A 16 2.68 5.88 -3.95
C ASN A 16 3.95 5.04 -3.87
N LEU A 17 4.70 5.01 -4.95
CA LEU A 17 6.07 4.52 -4.97
C LEU A 17 7.06 5.68 -4.80
N GLY A 18 7.81 5.70 -3.71
CA GLY A 18 9.05 6.48 -3.61
C GLY A 18 10.20 5.66 -4.20
N THR A 19 10.86 6.15 -5.24
CA THR A 19 11.93 5.42 -5.94
C THR A 19 13.17 6.29 -6.17
N THR A 20 14.34 5.67 -6.32
CA THR A 20 15.59 6.42 -6.61
C THR A 20 15.73 6.75 -8.09
N VAL A 21 15.16 5.95 -9.00
CA VAL A 21 15.26 6.14 -10.45
C VAL A 21 13.88 5.95 -11.09
N PRO A 22 13.05 7.03 -11.16
CA PRO A 22 11.69 6.96 -11.72
C PRO A 22 11.59 6.31 -13.10
N ALA A 23 12.53 6.60 -13.99
CA ALA A 23 12.54 6.01 -15.34
C ALA A 23 12.72 4.48 -15.31
N ALA A 24 13.47 3.93 -14.35
CA ALA A 24 13.63 2.48 -14.20
C ALA A 24 12.36 1.85 -13.62
N ALA A 25 11.76 2.50 -12.63
CA ALA A 25 10.47 2.07 -12.05
C ALA A 25 9.36 2.05 -13.12
N LYS A 26 9.26 3.10 -13.96
CA LYS A 26 8.30 3.15 -15.08
C LYS A 26 8.48 1.97 -16.04
N ARG A 27 9.73 1.65 -16.45
CA ARG A 27 9.98 0.48 -17.31
C ARG A 27 9.56 -0.83 -16.63
N PHE A 28 9.87 -0.98 -15.35
CA PHE A 28 9.54 -2.18 -14.58
C PHE A 28 8.04 -2.38 -14.45
N TYR A 29 7.33 -1.40 -13.87
CA TYR A 29 5.87 -1.52 -13.62
C TYR A 29 5.04 -1.41 -14.89
N GLY A 30 5.47 -0.64 -15.89
CA GLY A 30 4.88 -0.63 -17.23
C GLY A 30 5.01 -1.98 -17.90
N GLY A 31 6.19 -2.61 -17.83
CA GLY A 31 6.41 -3.98 -18.29
C GLY A 31 5.59 -5.01 -17.53
N LEU A 32 5.49 -4.89 -16.18
CA LEU A 32 4.85 -5.88 -15.32
C LEU A 32 3.33 -5.86 -15.42
N PHE A 33 2.73 -4.67 -15.24
CA PHE A 33 1.28 -4.48 -15.12
C PHE A 33 0.63 -3.82 -16.35
N GLY A 34 1.43 -3.38 -17.33
CA GLY A 34 0.91 -2.63 -18.50
C GLY A 34 0.58 -1.16 -18.18
N TRP A 35 1.13 -0.61 -17.09
CA TRP A 35 0.85 0.78 -16.72
C TRP A 35 1.41 1.77 -17.72
N GLN A 36 0.65 2.82 -17.93
CA GLN A 36 1.04 4.06 -18.59
C GLN A 36 1.36 5.12 -17.52
N PHE A 37 2.10 6.15 -17.90
CA PHE A 37 2.63 7.13 -16.95
C PHE A 37 2.38 8.54 -17.45
N ASN A 38 1.75 9.36 -16.60
CA ASN A 38 1.46 10.75 -16.87
C ASN A 38 2.23 11.62 -15.88
N ASP A 39 3.23 12.35 -16.37
CA ASP A 39 4.10 13.21 -15.58
C ASP A 39 3.48 14.59 -15.40
N ILE A 40 3.36 15.04 -14.15
CA ILE A 40 2.93 16.39 -13.81
C ILE A 40 4.00 17.10 -12.99
N ALA A 41 4.22 18.38 -13.30
CA ALA A 41 5.09 19.22 -12.48
C ALA A 41 4.33 19.60 -11.19
N GLY A 42 4.88 19.17 -10.05
CA GLY A 42 4.43 19.59 -8.73
C GLY A 42 5.35 20.64 -8.10
N PRO A 43 5.00 21.19 -6.94
CA PRO A 43 5.87 22.11 -6.21
C PRO A 43 7.19 21.46 -5.83
N GLY A 44 8.26 21.80 -6.55
CA GLY A 44 9.63 21.34 -6.26
C GLY A 44 9.95 19.89 -6.66
N MET A 45 9.01 19.15 -7.27
CA MET A 45 9.24 17.79 -7.71
C MET A 45 8.35 17.39 -8.89
N MET A 46 8.83 16.44 -9.68
CA MET A 46 7.99 15.74 -10.67
C MET A 46 7.19 14.64 -9.98
N TYR A 47 5.89 14.63 -10.19
CA TYR A 47 5.01 13.55 -9.76
C TYR A 47 4.47 12.81 -10.98
N THR A 48 4.36 11.50 -10.91
CA THR A 48 3.87 10.68 -12.02
C THR A 48 2.62 9.94 -11.58
N PHE A 49 1.51 10.12 -12.29
CA PHE A 49 0.37 9.23 -12.18
C PHE A 49 0.65 7.91 -12.92
N CYS A 50 0.37 6.80 -12.24
CA CYS A 50 0.34 5.47 -12.86
C CYS A 50 -1.09 5.22 -13.32
N GLU A 51 -1.26 4.87 -14.58
CA GLU A 51 -2.56 4.68 -15.21
C GLU A 51 -2.68 3.29 -15.85
N LEU A 52 -3.83 2.68 -15.74
CA LEU A 52 -4.19 1.45 -16.44
C LEU A 52 -5.48 1.68 -17.21
N GLU A 53 -5.44 1.52 -18.53
CA GLU A 53 -6.57 1.77 -19.42
C GLU A 53 -7.20 3.18 -19.20
N GLY A 54 -6.35 4.20 -19.04
CA GLY A 54 -6.78 5.59 -18.81
C GLY A 54 -7.33 5.87 -17.41
N ARG A 55 -7.28 4.91 -16.49
CA ARG A 55 -7.72 5.07 -15.09
C ARG A 55 -6.51 5.14 -14.17
N SER A 56 -6.47 6.13 -13.28
CA SER A 56 -5.39 6.24 -12.29
C SER A 56 -5.44 5.09 -11.29
N VAL A 57 -4.27 4.47 -11.03
CA VAL A 57 -4.13 3.30 -10.14
C VAL A 57 -3.13 3.53 -9.00
N GLY A 58 -2.38 4.61 -9.04
CA GLY A 58 -1.38 4.98 -8.06
C GLY A 58 -0.46 6.08 -8.57
N GLY A 59 0.59 6.37 -7.84
CA GLY A 59 1.58 7.36 -8.24
C GLY A 59 3.00 6.93 -7.94
N LEU A 60 3.96 7.66 -8.52
CA LEU A 60 5.37 7.52 -8.18
C LEU A 60 6.08 8.88 -8.18
N PHE A 61 7.13 8.98 -7.40
CA PHE A 61 7.99 10.15 -7.33
C PHE A 61 9.43 9.76 -7.03
N ALA A 62 10.36 10.66 -7.37
CA ALA A 62 11.75 10.50 -6.95
C ALA A 62 11.87 10.73 -5.45
N LEU A 63 12.45 9.78 -4.70
CA LEU A 63 12.78 9.99 -3.31
C LEU A 63 13.70 11.23 -3.16
N PRO A 64 13.38 12.17 -2.27
CA PRO A 64 14.27 13.29 -1.97
C PRO A 64 15.68 12.82 -1.60
N LYS A 65 16.69 13.57 -2.04
CA LYS A 65 18.11 13.22 -1.78
C LYS A 65 18.41 13.12 -0.27
N GLU A 66 17.74 13.93 0.51
CA GLU A 66 17.85 13.95 1.98
C GLU A 66 17.40 12.62 2.58
N LEU A 67 16.31 12.04 2.10
CA LEU A 67 15.83 10.73 2.54
C LEU A 67 16.75 9.60 2.05
N GLN A 68 17.25 9.70 0.82
CA GLN A 68 18.23 8.75 0.29
C GLN A 68 19.52 8.74 1.13
N SER A 69 20.03 9.91 1.53
CA SER A 69 21.22 10.04 2.36
C SER A 69 21.03 9.51 3.79
N GLN A 70 19.78 9.47 4.27
CA GLN A 70 19.39 8.85 5.54
C GLN A 70 19.18 7.33 5.42
N GLY A 71 19.41 6.75 4.24
CA GLY A 71 19.27 5.31 4.00
C GLY A 71 17.82 4.85 3.80
N VAL A 72 16.86 5.77 3.53
CA VAL A 72 15.48 5.38 3.22
C VAL A 72 15.46 4.66 1.86
N PRO A 73 15.07 3.38 1.82
CA PRO A 73 15.03 2.62 0.58
C PRO A 73 13.82 2.99 -0.27
N PRO A 74 13.81 2.68 -1.56
CA PRO A 74 12.59 2.68 -2.37
C PRO A 74 11.50 1.83 -1.71
N HIS A 75 10.28 2.36 -1.68
CA HIS A 75 9.17 1.69 -0.99
C HIS A 75 7.81 2.17 -1.49
N TRP A 76 6.81 1.32 -1.31
CA TRP A 76 5.41 1.64 -1.50
C TRP A 76 4.80 2.18 -0.21
N ILE A 77 4.00 3.24 -0.31
CA ILE A 77 3.24 3.82 0.80
C ILE A 77 1.76 3.78 0.45
N PRO A 78 0.93 3.00 1.15
CA PRO A 78 -0.50 3.04 0.97
C PRO A 78 -1.12 4.23 1.70
N PHE A 79 -2.23 4.76 1.16
CA PHE A 79 -2.96 5.90 1.69
C PHE A 79 -4.34 5.47 2.16
N ILE A 80 -4.67 5.82 3.39
CA ILE A 80 -6.01 5.64 3.98
C ILE A 80 -6.81 6.91 3.78
N ASN A 81 -7.98 6.80 3.17
CA ASN A 81 -8.91 7.90 3.02
C ASN A 81 -9.50 8.30 4.36
N VAL A 82 -9.52 9.60 4.68
CA VAL A 82 -10.04 10.14 5.93
C VAL A 82 -10.95 11.34 5.68
N ARG A 83 -11.95 11.52 6.54
CA ARG A 83 -12.84 12.68 6.47
C ARG A 83 -12.13 13.99 6.81
N ASN A 84 -11.15 13.94 7.72
CA ASN A 84 -10.38 15.09 8.18
C ASN A 84 -8.95 14.67 8.52
N ALA A 85 -7.98 15.18 7.78
CA ALA A 85 -6.57 14.81 7.92
C ALA A 85 -5.96 15.35 9.23
N ASP A 86 -6.34 16.56 9.65
CA ASP A 86 -5.83 17.16 10.89
C ASP A 86 -6.32 16.41 12.13
N GLU A 87 -7.59 16.04 12.14
CA GLU A 87 -8.16 15.25 13.23
C GLU A 87 -7.56 13.84 13.28
N SER A 88 -7.41 13.18 12.14
CA SER A 88 -6.79 11.86 12.09
C SER A 88 -5.32 11.89 12.52
N ALA A 89 -4.57 12.92 12.14
CA ALA A 89 -3.20 13.13 12.59
C ALA A 89 -3.12 13.36 14.12
N LYS A 90 -4.04 14.16 14.67
CA LYS A 90 -4.17 14.37 16.13
C LYS A 90 -4.51 13.06 16.86
N ARG A 91 -5.49 12.29 16.35
CA ARG A 91 -5.84 10.97 16.90
C ARG A 91 -4.65 10.01 16.87
N ALA A 92 -3.86 10.02 15.79
CA ALA A 92 -2.65 9.21 15.69
C ALA A 92 -1.65 9.54 16.81
N GLN A 93 -1.37 10.83 17.06
CA GLN A 93 -0.49 11.26 18.15
C GLN A 93 -1.03 10.87 19.54
N GLN A 94 -2.33 11.03 19.76
CA GLN A 94 -2.98 10.67 21.03
C GLN A 94 -2.96 9.17 21.33
N ASN A 95 -2.79 8.33 20.28
CA ASN A 95 -2.74 6.87 20.40
C ASN A 95 -1.32 6.31 20.21
N GLY A 96 -0.27 7.11 20.47
CA GLY A 96 1.10 6.67 20.51
C GLY A 96 1.82 6.63 19.16
N GLY A 97 1.17 7.04 18.09
CA GLY A 97 1.81 7.22 16.78
C GLY A 97 2.51 8.57 16.65
N LYS A 98 3.13 8.79 15.51
CA LYS A 98 3.83 10.05 15.18
C LYS A 98 3.32 10.58 13.85
N VAL A 99 3.24 11.91 13.74
CA VAL A 99 3.10 12.60 12.45
C VAL A 99 4.51 12.84 11.91
N VAL A 100 4.84 12.16 10.83
CA VAL A 100 6.17 12.25 10.19
C VAL A 100 6.23 13.46 9.25
N HIS A 101 5.12 13.73 8.55
CA HIS A 101 4.98 14.86 7.65
C HIS A 101 3.53 15.33 7.56
N GLY A 102 3.32 16.62 7.39
CA GLY A 102 1.99 17.21 7.27
C GLY A 102 1.27 17.40 8.62
N PRO A 103 -0.06 17.57 8.62
CA PRO A 103 -0.97 17.64 7.45
C PRO A 103 -0.71 18.86 6.55
N VAL A 104 -0.65 18.63 5.23
CA VAL A 104 -0.44 19.68 4.22
C VAL A 104 -1.40 19.52 3.04
N ASP A 105 -1.77 20.65 2.43
CA ASP A 105 -2.57 20.61 1.21
C ASP A 105 -1.69 20.27 0.01
N VAL A 106 -2.19 19.37 -0.84
CA VAL A 106 -1.62 19.05 -2.14
C VAL A 106 -2.44 19.81 -3.19
N LEU A 107 -2.11 21.07 -3.39
CA LEU A 107 -2.87 21.97 -4.24
C LEU A 107 -4.38 21.92 -3.90
N ASP A 108 -5.21 21.77 -4.91
CA ASP A 108 -6.66 21.56 -4.81
C ASP A 108 -7.06 20.06 -4.85
N ALA A 109 -6.08 19.15 -5.00
CA ALA A 109 -6.33 17.71 -5.07
C ALA A 109 -6.82 17.14 -3.74
N GLY A 110 -6.22 17.52 -2.63
CA GLY A 110 -6.57 17.03 -1.30
C GLY A 110 -5.62 17.49 -0.21
N ARG A 111 -5.74 16.88 0.98
CA ARG A 111 -4.89 17.13 2.13
C ARG A 111 -4.32 15.81 2.65
N THR A 112 -3.03 15.78 2.94
CA THR A 112 -2.31 14.56 3.29
C THR A 112 -1.45 14.73 4.52
N ALA A 113 -1.24 13.63 5.25
CA ALA A 113 -0.16 13.50 6.21
C ALA A 113 0.45 12.10 6.14
N GLN A 114 1.72 12.01 6.52
CA GLN A 114 2.39 10.72 6.72
C GLN A 114 2.46 10.44 8.22
N LEU A 115 1.99 9.27 8.59
CA LEU A 115 1.91 8.78 9.96
C LEU A 115 2.85 7.59 10.14
N MET A 116 3.36 7.47 11.35
CA MET A 116 4.06 6.27 11.82
C MET A 116 3.27 5.71 13.00
N ASP A 117 2.91 4.44 12.95
CA ASP A 117 2.23 3.78 14.05
C ASP A 117 3.18 3.54 15.26
N PRO A 118 2.69 3.13 16.43
CA PRO A 118 3.53 2.90 17.61
C PRO A 118 4.60 1.82 17.42
N THR A 119 4.44 0.95 16.43
CA THR A 119 5.40 -0.12 16.14
C THR A 119 6.49 0.30 15.15
N GLY A 120 6.30 1.42 14.45
CA GLY A 120 7.22 1.99 13.47
C GLY A 120 6.78 1.83 12.02
N ALA A 121 5.59 1.28 11.74
CA ALA A 121 5.09 1.17 10.38
C ALA A 121 4.56 2.51 9.86
N ASN A 122 4.97 2.88 8.64
CA ASN A 122 4.53 4.10 7.97
C ASN A 122 3.28 3.86 7.13
N VAL A 123 2.35 4.81 7.17
CA VAL A 123 1.15 4.87 6.35
C VAL A 123 0.83 6.33 6.06
N ALA A 124 0.27 6.63 4.90
CA ALA A 124 -0.22 7.98 4.62
C ALA A 124 -1.74 8.05 4.82
N ILE A 125 -2.24 9.26 5.06
CA ILE A 125 -3.66 9.57 5.07
C ILE A 125 -3.98 10.57 3.97
N TRP A 126 -5.18 10.47 3.42
CA TRP A 126 -5.68 11.31 2.35
C TRP A 126 -7.08 11.82 2.67
N GLN A 127 -7.23 13.13 2.75
CA GLN A 127 -8.52 13.80 2.74
C GLN A 127 -8.76 14.33 1.34
N ALA A 128 -9.64 13.69 0.62
CA ALA A 128 -9.94 14.02 -0.78
C ALA A 128 -10.60 15.42 -0.91
N LYS A 129 -10.20 16.13 -1.96
CA LYS A 129 -10.90 17.30 -2.51
C LYS A 129 -11.28 16.97 -3.96
N GLN A 130 -10.51 17.44 -4.96
CA GLN A 130 -10.76 17.10 -6.37
C GLN A 130 -10.25 15.71 -6.77
N GLN A 131 -9.24 15.17 -6.07
CA GLN A 131 -8.71 13.83 -6.31
C GLN A 131 -9.23 12.85 -5.26
N ALA A 132 -10.18 12.02 -5.65
CA ALA A 132 -10.81 11.05 -4.76
C ALA A 132 -9.85 9.93 -4.31
N GLY A 133 -8.96 9.51 -5.20
CA GLY A 133 -8.08 8.35 -5.04
C GLY A 133 -7.91 7.61 -6.36
N ALA A 134 -7.54 6.34 -6.30
CA ALA A 134 -7.41 5.48 -7.48
C ALA A 134 -8.76 5.26 -8.17
N ALA A 135 -8.78 5.44 -9.48
CA ALA A 135 -9.98 5.21 -10.28
C ALA A 135 -10.27 3.71 -10.50
N ALA A 136 -9.27 2.86 -10.26
CA ALA A 136 -9.43 1.40 -10.27
C ALA A 136 -8.63 0.76 -9.13
N VAL A 137 -9.29 -0.17 -8.42
CA VAL A 137 -8.72 -1.00 -7.34
C VAL A 137 -9.35 -2.39 -7.41
N SER A 138 -8.70 -3.38 -6.82
CA SER A 138 -9.19 -4.77 -6.74
C SER A 138 -9.41 -5.44 -8.10
N GLU A 139 -8.69 -4.96 -9.12
CA GLU A 139 -8.64 -5.52 -10.46
C GLU A 139 -7.19 -5.96 -10.78
N ALA A 140 -7.01 -6.73 -11.86
CA ALA A 140 -5.67 -7.08 -12.32
C ALA A 140 -4.85 -5.81 -12.68
N GLY A 141 -3.63 -5.72 -12.18
CA GLY A 141 -2.75 -4.56 -12.33
C GLY A 141 -3.06 -3.40 -11.40
N THR A 142 -3.93 -3.55 -10.40
CA THR A 142 -4.27 -2.49 -9.44
C THR A 142 -4.06 -2.94 -8.00
N MET A 143 -3.98 -1.99 -7.06
CA MET A 143 -3.94 -2.30 -5.62
C MET A 143 -5.20 -3.12 -5.24
N CYS A 144 -4.99 -4.27 -4.59
CA CYS A 144 -6.08 -5.17 -4.20
C CYS A 144 -6.09 -5.50 -2.70
N TRP A 145 -4.97 -5.32 -2.00
CA TRP A 145 -4.86 -5.55 -0.56
C TRP A 145 -3.69 -4.79 0.04
N ASN A 146 -3.74 -4.54 1.35
CA ASN A 146 -2.60 -4.06 2.12
C ASN A 146 -2.48 -4.89 3.39
N GLU A 147 -1.25 -5.25 3.75
CA GLU A 147 -0.98 -6.11 4.91
C GLU A 147 0.05 -5.48 5.81
N LEU A 148 -0.28 -5.33 7.08
CA LEU A 148 0.65 -4.86 8.11
C LEU A 148 1.45 -6.02 8.69
N MET A 149 2.76 -5.94 8.60
CA MET A 149 3.68 -6.82 9.31
C MET A 149 4.26 -6.09 10.53
N THR A 150 3.91 -6.55 11.72
CA THR A 150 4.24 -5.86 12.99
C THR A 150 4.73 -6.85 14.06
N PRO A 151 5.65 -6.45 14.95
CA PRO A 151 6.01 -7.26 16.12
C PRO A 151 4.97 -7.20 17.24
N ASP A 152 4.08 -6.19 17.25
CA ASP A 152 3.05 -5.99 18.26
C ASP A 152 1.66 -5.85 17.62
N ILE A 153 1.01 -6.98 17.39
CA ILE A 153 -0.35 -7.05 16.82
C ILE A 153 -1.35 -6.30 17.70
N GLN A 154 -1.23 -6.42 19.03
CA GLN A 154 -2.19 -5.81 19.93
C GLN A 154 -2.07 -4.29 19.95
N GLY A 155 -0.85 -3.77 20.03
CA GLY A 155 -0.58 -2.33 20.01
C GLY A 155 -0.98 -1.70 18.67
N ALA A 156 -0.58 -2.30 17.56
CA ALA A 156 -0.98 -1.87 16.23
C ALA A 156 -2.50 -1.93 16.05
N GLY A 157 -3.15 -3.03 16.46
CA GLY A 157 -4.60 -3.19 16.38
C GLY A 157 -5.35 -2.11 17.16
N ARG A 158 -4.90 -1.76 18.38
CA ARG A 158 -5.48 -0.64 19.14
C ARG A 158 -5.34 0.68 18.41
N PHE A 159 -4.15 0.96 17.85
CA PHE A 159 -3.86 2.19 17.13
C PHE A 159 -4.78 2.37 15.91
N TYR A 160 -4.80 1.41 14.99
CA TYR A 160 -5.59 1.52 13.76
C TYR A 160 -7.09 1.61 14.02
N ARG A 161 -7.60 0.89 15.02
CA ARG A 161 -9.00 1.01 15.47
C ARG A 161 -9.31 2.40 16.04
N ALA A 162 -8.42 2.94 16.86
CA ALA A 162 -8.61 4.25 17.47
C ALA A 162 -8.50 5.41 16.47
N VAL A 163 -7.66 5.30 15.44
CA VAL A 163 -7.41 6.38 14.47
C VAL A 163 -8.41 6.38 13.32
N PHE A 164 -8.79 5.19 12.82
CA PHE A 164 -9.56 5.05 11.59
C PHE A 164 -10.94 4.42 11.78
N ASP A 165 -11.39 4.24 13.02
CA ASP A 165 -12.67 3.61 13.36
C ASP A 165 -12.82 2.18 12.82
N TRP A 166 -11.70 1.48 12.62
CA TRP A 166 -11.69 0.11 12.12
C TRP A 166 -12.17 -0.88 13.17
N THR A 167 -12.77 -1.96 12.73
CA THR A 167 -12.92 -3.18 13.54
C THR A 167 -11.84 -4.18 13.14
N ALA A 168 -11.53 -5.09 14.05
CA ALA A 168 -10.51 -6.13 13.85
C ALA A 168 -11.12 -7.49 14.17
N GLU A 169 -10.99 -8.43 13.25
CA GLU A 169 -11.45 -9.81 13.39
C GLU A 169 -10.25 -10.75 13.28
N LEU A 170 -10.08 -11.61 14.29
CA LEU A 170 -9.06 -12.63 14.27
C LEU A 170 -9.55 -13.81 13.43
N VAL A 171 -8.80 -14.16 12.41
CA VAL A 171 -9.06 -15.34 11.58
C VAL A 171 -8.00 -16.38 11.89
N ASP A 172 -8.44 -17.58 12.26
CA ASP A 172 -7.55 -18.72 12.42
C ASP A 172 -7.16 -19.22 11.02
N THR A 173 -5.93 -18.91 10.64
CA THR A 173 -5.35 -19.50 9.44
C THR A 173 -4.64 -20.77 9.89
N SER A 174 -4.99 -21.91 9.34
CA SER A 174 -4.44 -23.25 9.63
C SER A 174 -2.91 -23.40 9.46
N VAL A 175 -2.18 -22.30 9.34
CA VAL A 175 -0.74 -22.18 9.18
C VAL A 175 -0.17 -21.28 10.28
N ASP A 176 0.05 -21.83 11.45
CA ASP A 176 0.89 -21.32 12.58
C ASP A 176 0.84 -19.82 12.96
N SER A 177 -0.06 -19.02 12.41
CA SER A 177 -0.16 -17.59 12.72
C SER A 177 -1.60 -17.09 12.68
N SER A 178 -2.02 -16.49 13.77
CA SER A 178 -3.25 -15.71 13.84
C SER A 178 -3.15 -14.53 12.86
N TYR A 179 -4.09 -14.45 11.92
CA TYR A 179 -4.24 -13.35 10.97
C TYR A 179 -5.39 -12.46 11.41
N THR A 180 -5.17 -11.15 11.42
CA THR A 180 -6.21 -10.19 11.76
C THR A 180 -6.70 -9.52 10.48
N ILE A 181 -8.01 -9.51 10.27
CA ILE A 181 -8.64 -8.74 9.19
C ILE A 181 -9.18 -7.44 9.79
N PHE A 182 -8.77 -6.32 9.20
CA PHE A 182 -9.37 -5.02 9.47
C PHE A 182 -10.55 -4.74 8.55
N LYS A 183 -11.59 -4.14 9.12
CA LYS A 183 -12.79 -3.75 8.38
C LYS A 183 -13.11 -2.27 8.62
N ALA A 184 -13.53 -1.57 7.56
CA ALA A 184 -14.20 -0.28 7.63
C ALA A 184 -15.71 -0.52 7.42
N GLY A 185 -16.50 -0.37 8.48
CA GLY A 185 -17.88 -0.88 8.49
C GLY A 185 -17.91 -2.39 8.29
N THR A 186 -18.55 -2.86 7.21
CA THR A 186 -18.62 -4.29 6.85
C THR A 186 -17.57 -4.71 5.83
N THR A 187 -16.86 -3.77 5.21
CA THR A 187 -15.89 -4.04 4.14
C THR A 187 -14.54 -4.45 4.71
N MET A 188 -14.03 -5.60 4.32
CA MET A 188 -12.64 -6.01 4.59
C MET A 188 -11.71 -5.10 3.78
N ILE A 189 -10.72 -4.49 4.45
CA ILE A 189 -9.87 -3.46 3.84
C ILE A 189 -8.38 -3.76 3.93
N ALA A 190 -7.96 -4.54 4.93
CA ALA A 190 -6.55 -4.85 5.17
C ALA A 190 -6.38 -6.08 6.04
N GLY A 191 -5.18 -6.62 6.01
CA GLY A 191 -4.71 -7.65 6.92
C GLY A 191 -3.63 -7.17 7.87
N MET A 192 -3.45 -7.91 8.96
CA MET A 192 -2.32 -7.74 9.87
C MET A 192 -1.84 -9.09 10.36
N MET A 193 -0.54 -9.28 10.37
CA MET A 193 0.10 -10.48 10.90
C MET A 193 1.33 -10.16 11.75
N ALA A 194 1.69 -11.12 12.61
CA ALA A 194 2.97 -11.06 13.29
C ALA A 194 4.10 -11.09 12.27
N ARG A 195 5.07 -10.19 12.42
CA ARG A 195 6.26 -10.20 11.58
C ARG A 195 6.98 -11.55 11.71
N PRO A 196 7.13 -12.31 10.61
CA PRO A 196 7.80 -13.61 10.66
C PRO A 196 9.24 -13.49 11.20
N VAL A 197 9.73 -14.52 11.93
CA VAL A 197 11.07 -14.53 12.53
C VAL A 197 12.16 -14.31 11.47
N ARG A 198 11.98 -14.84 10.25
CA ARG A 198 12.90 -14.62 9.13
C ARG A 198 13.04 -13.16 8.69
N LEU A 199 12.08 -12.31 9.07
CA LEU A 199 12.04 -10.87 8.77
C LEU A 199 12.31 -10.01 10.02
N LYS A 200 12.89 -10.57 11.09
CA LYS A 200 13.14 -9.85 12.36
C LYS A 200 13.93 -8.55 12.19
N ASP A 201 14.78 -8.48 11.18
CA ASP A 201 15.63 -7.31 10.88
C ASP A 201 14.96 -6.32 9.89
N VAL A 202 13.80 -6.67 9.34
CA VAL A 202 12.97 -5.78 8.50
C VAL A 202 12.09 -4.94 9.43
N PRO A 203 12.09 -3.61 9.34
CA PRO A 203 11.19 -2.79 10.14
C PRO A 203 9.71 -3.16 9.95
N PRO A 204 8.84 -2.86 10.93
CA PRO A 204 7.40 -2.95 10.73
C PRO A 204 6.97 -2.13 9.51
N HIS A 205 6.09 -2.68 8.67
CA HIS A 205 5.71 -2.03 7.42
C HIS A 205 4.37 -2.53 6.89
N TRP A 206 3.77 -1.71 6.05
CA TRP A 206 2.67 -2.11 5.19
C TRP A 206 3.20 -2.69 3.89
N LEU A 207 2.77 -3.89 3.52
CA LEU A 207 3.02 -4.52 2.24
C LEU A 207 1.79 -4.33 1.35
N THR A 208 1.97 -3.63 0.22
CA THR A 208 0.92 -3.45 -0.77
C THR A 208 0.89 -4.63 -1.74
N TYR A 209 -0.30 -5.14 -2.01
CA TYR A 209 -0.57 -6.22 -2.96
C TYR A 209 -1.25 -5.66 -4.21
N PHE A 210 -0.75 -6.06 -5.36
CA PHE A 210 -1.37 -5.79 -6.66
C PHE A 210 -2.06 -7.05 -7.18
N GLY A 211 -3.31 -6.90 -7.63
CA GLY A 211 -4.07 -7.98 -8.22
C GLY A 211 -3.47 -8.46 -9.52
N VAL A 212 -3.52 -9.76 -9.79
CA VAL A 212 -3.05 -10.35 -11.03
C VAL A 212 -3.96 -11.52 -11.44
N THR A 213 -3.96 -11.87 -12.72
CA THR A 213 -4.72 -13.03 -13.22
C THR A 213 -3.95 -14.34 -13.07
N ASP A 214 -2.60 -14.27 -13.06
CA ASP A 214 -1.69 -15.41 -12.90
C ASP A 214 -0.50 -14.98 -12.05
N CYS A 215 -0.44 -15.49 -10.82
CA CYS A 215 0.58 -15.15 -9.84
C CYS A 215 1.95 -15.71 -10.25
N ASP A 216 2.01 -16.94 -10.79
CA ASP A 216 3.26 -17.59 -11.18
C ASP A 216 3.90 -16.89 -12.38
N ALA A 217 3.11 -16.64 -13.42
CA ALA A 217 3.56 -15.91 -14.60
C ALA A 217 4.01 -14.49 -14.27
N THR A 218 3.30 -13.79 -13.35
CA THR A 218 3.65 -12.44 -12.94
C THR A 218 4.94 -12.41 -12.12
N ALA A 219 5.14 -13.35 -11.20
CA ALA A 219 6.37 -13.46 -10.42
C ALA A 219 7.57 -13.76 -11.33
N ALA A 220 7.42 -14.67 -12.31
CA ALA A 220 8.44 -14.95 -13.30
C ALA A 220 8.77 -13.71 -14.16
N LYS A 221 7.74 -12.97 -14.58
CA LYS A 221 7.90 -11.73 -15.35
C LYS A 221 8.61 -10.63 -14.54
N ALA A 222 8.32 -10.51 -13.25
CA ALA A 222 9.02 -9.57 -12.37
C ALA A 222 10.54 -9.86 -12.34
N ALA A 223 10.93 -11.14 -12.26
CA ALA A 223 12.33 -11.54 -12.32
C ALA A 223 12.96 -11.23 -13.70
N GLN A 224 12.27 -11.49 -14.80
CA GLN A 224 12.73 -11.16 -16.16
C GLN A 224 12.96 -9.66 -16.39
N LEU A 225 12.16 -8.82 -15.70
CA LEU A 225 12.28 -7.36 -15.74
C LEU A 225 13.36 -6.80 -14.80
N GLY A 226 14.16 -7.66 -14.16
CA GLY A 226 15.26 -7.27 -13.28
C GLY A 226 14.87 -7.12 -11.81
N GLY A 227 13.70 -7.58 -11.42
CA GLY A 227 13.27 -7.71 -10.01
C GLY A 227 13.78 -9.00 -9.38
N THR A 228 13.39 -9.21 -8.14
CA THR A 228 13.71 -10.43 -7.35
C THR A 228 12.43 -10.99 -6.75
N VAL A 229 12.21 -12.29 -6.84
CA VAL A 229 11.15 -12.99 -6.12
C VAL A 229 11.65 -13.32 -4.71
N LEU A 230 11.11 -12.66 -3.69
CA LEU A 230 11.48 -12.84 -2.28
C LEU A 230 10.70 -13.99 -1.63
N GLN A 231 9.42 -14.12 -1.98
CA GLN A 231 8.55 -15.23 -1.60
C GLN A 231 7.98 -15.82 -2.90
N PRO A 232 8.29 -17.07 -3.24
CA PRO A 232 7.74 -17.69 -4.44
C PRO A 232 6.22 -17.80 -4.34
N PRO A 233 5.52 -17.98 -5.49
CA PRO A 233 4.08 -18.15 -5.53
C PRO A 233 3.62 -19.23 -4.55
N THR A 234 2.79 -18.84 -3.59
CA THR A 234 2.34 -19.66 -2.47
C THR A 234 0.82 -19.61 -2.37
N ASP A 235 0.18 -20.76 -2.18
CA ASP A 235 -1.26 -20.82 -2.02
C ASP A 235 -1.70 -20.32 -0.65
N ILE A 236 -2.81 -19.56 -0.64
CA ILE A 236 -3.59 -19.25 0.55
C ILE A 236 -4.83 -20.16 0.48
N PRO A 237 -4.90 -21.24 1.30
CA PRO A 237 -5.96 -22.23 1.20
C PRO A 237 -7.36 -21.61 1.19
N GLY A 238 -8.17 -21.94 0.18
CA GLY A 238 -9.53 -21.42 0.01
C GLY A 238 -9.63 -19.98 -0.51
N ILE A 239 -8.54 -19.18 -0.50
CA ILE A 239 -8.56 -17.73 -0.78
C ILE A 239 -7.90 -17.42 -2.11
N GLY A 240 -6.70 -17.92 -2.38
CA GLY A 240 -5.98 -17.53 -3.59
C GLY A 240 -4.51 -17.95 -3.58
N ARG A 241 -3.69 -17.16 -4.28
CA ARG A 241 -2.25 -17.38 -4.44
C ARG A 241 -1.52 -16.06 -4.47
N PHE A 242 -0.37 -15.94 -3.80
CA PHE A 242 0.41 -14.71 -3.77
C PHE A 242 1.90 -14.98 -3.93
N ALA A 243 2.63 -13.94 -4.32
CA ALA A 243 4.09 -13.91 -4.28
C ALA A 243 4.56 -12.55 -3.78
N VAL A 244 5.73 -12.50 -3.12
CA VAL A 244 6.35 -11.23 -2.74
C VAL A 244 7.54 -11.00 -3.64
N CYS A 245 7.58 -9.82 -4.24
CA CYS A 245 8.61 -9.39 -5.18
C CYS A 245 9.29 -8.11 -4.68
N ARG A 246 10.46 -7.86 -5.22
CA ARG A 246 11.19 -6.61 -5.07
C ARG A 246 11.57 -6.12 -6.46
N ASP A 247 11.32 -4.86 -6.75
CA ASP A 247 11.74 -4.26 -8.02
C ASP A 247 13.26 -4.06 -8.10
N GLY A 248 13.76 -3.70 -9.26
CA GLY A 248 15.20 -3.48 -9.48
C GLY A 248 15.81 -2.30 -8.72
N GLN A 249 14.98 -1.48 -8.04
CA GLN A 249 15.41 -0.35 -7.20
C GLN A 249 15.38 -0.68 -5.71
N GLY A 250 14.71 -1.77 -5.32
CA GLY A 250 14.61 -2.23 -3.93
C GLY A 250 13.22 -2.15 -3.33
N ALA A 251 12.22 -1.58 -4.00
CA ALA A 251 10.86 -1.51 -3.47
C ALA A 251 10.21 -2.90 -3.44
N VAL A 252 9.69 -3.27 -2.26
CA VAL A 252 9.01 -4.55 -2.05
C VAL A 252 7.51 -4.37 -2.24
N PHE A 253 6.90 -5.31 -2.93
CA PHE A 253 5.46 -5.39 -3.17
C PHE A 253 5.03 -6.86 -3.27
N ALA A 254 3.73 -7.12 -3.15
CA ALA A 254 3.19 -8.43 -3.42
C ALA A 254 2.31 -8.42 -4.67
N VAL A 255 2.17 -9.57 -5.30
CA VAL A 255 1.16 -9.83 -6.32
C VAL A 255 0.25 -10.93 -5.82
N ALA A 256 -1.06 -10.82 -6.08
CA ALA A 256 -2.01 -11.82 -5.62
C ALA A 256 -3.11 -12.07 -6.66
N TYR A 257 -3.47 -13.34 -6.77
CA TYR A 257 -4.71 -13.79 -7.39
C TYR A 257 -5.66 -14.23 -6.29
N PHE A 258 -6.79 -13.57 -6.14
CA PHE A 258 -7.85 -13.98 -5.23
C PHE A 258 -8.94 -14.71 -6.00
N LYS A 259 -9.37 -15.86 -5.49
CA LYS A 259 -10.47 -16.61 -6.06
C LYS A 259 -11.75 -15.79 -5.94
N PRO A 260 -12.61 -15.76 -6.97
CA PRO A 260 -13.95 -15.21 -6.81
C PRO A 260 -14.66 -15.88 -5.62
N PRO A 261 -15.47 -15.13 -4.85
CA PRO A 261 -16.28 -15.75 -3.81
C PRO A 261 -17.10 -16.88 -4.42
N THR A 262 -17.07 -18.03 -3.77
CA THR A 262 -17.95 -19.16 -4.15
C THR A 262 -19.39 -18.71 -3.92
N PRO A 263 -20.31 -18.90 -4.88
CA PRO A 263 -21.69 -18.49 -4.77
C PRO A 263 -22.44 -19.17 -3.63
#